data_afcc5585d04ff79d5eb36927797a9b17
#
_entry.id   afcc5585d04ff79d5eb36927797a9b17
#
_cell.length_a   1.000
_cell.length_b   1.000
_cell.length_c   1.000
_cell.angle_alpha   90.00
_cell.angle_beta   90.00
_cell.angle_gamma   90.00
#
_symmetry.space_group_name_H-M   'P 1'
#
loop_
_entity.id
_entity.type
_entity.pdbx_description
1 polymer ?
#
loop_
_entity_poly.entity_id
_entity_poly.type
_entity_poly.pdbx_seq_one_letter_code
_entity_poly.pdbx_strand_id
1 'polypeptide(L)'
;MKNKVFFNNSCNICRAEINHYKKYSNENIEWIDVTNNEEAQQITSKSYEQLLRRMHVIQDGKLIEGAEVFLIIWKNIPKYNFKSIQPHIPIFYRIAHYTH
;
A
#
# COMPACT_ATOMS: atom_id res chain seq x y z
N MET A 1 -2.46 15.09 7.71
CA MET A 1 -3.50 14.40 6.93
C MET A 1 -3.19 12.92 6.81
N LYS A 2 -4.23 12.10 6.79
CA LYS A 2 -4.02 10.66 6.66
C LYS A 2 -3.69 10.29 5.23
N ASN A 3 -2.78 9.34 5.09
CA ASN A 3 -2.50 8.72 3.80
C ASN A 3 -3.52 7.60 3.58
N LYS A 4 -4.20 7.61 2.45
CA LYS A 4 -5.16 6.56 2.12
C LYS A 4 -4.46 5.50 1.29
N VAL A 5 -4.30 4.31 1.86
CA VAL A 5 -3.65 3.20 1.18
C VAL A 5 -4.69 2.23 0.66
N PHE A 6 -4.70 2.04 -0.66
CA PHE A 6 -5.64 1.15 -1.35
C PHE A 6 -4.95 -0.17 -1.63
N PHE A 7 -5.50 -1.26 -1.08
CA PHE A 7 -4.88 -2.58 -1.18
C PHE A 7 -5.87 -3.64 -1.62
N ASN A 8 -5.35 -4.74 -2.15
CA ASN A 8 -6.16 -5.87 -2.62
C ASN A 8 -6.23 -6.96 -1.55
N ASN A 9 -7.35 -7.03 -0.84
CA ASN A 9 -7.54 -8.01 0.24
C ASN A 9 -7.85 -9.42 -0.28
N SER A 10 -8.11 -9.58 -1.58
CA SER A 10 -8.39 -10.90 -2.15
C SER A 10 -7.12 -11.72 -2.43
N CYS A 11 -5.97 -11.07 -2.41
CA CYS A 11 -4.69 -11.73 -2.61
C CYS A 11 -4.12 -12.19 -1.26
N ASN A 12 -3.87 -13.50 -1.11
CA ASN A 12 -3.40 -14.05 0.17
C ASN A 12 -2.07 -13.45 0.63
N ILE A 13 -1.13 -13.32 -0.30
CA ILE A 13 0.18 -12.75 0.02
C ILE A 13 0.06 -11.28 0.36
N CYS A 14 -0.74 -10.53 -0.42
CA CYS A 14 -0.98 -9.11 -0.18
C CYS A 14 -1.60 -8.89 1.18
N ARG A 15 -2.60 -9.72 1.52
CA ARG A 15 -3.30 -9.61 2.79
C ARG A 15 -2.37 -9.84 3.98
N ALA A 16 -1.48 -10.83 3.87
CA ALA A 16 -0.53 -11.13 4.93
C ALA A 16 0.41 -9.95 5.20
N GLU A 17 0.95 -9.36 4.14
CA GLU A 17 1.82 -8.18 4.25
C GLU A 17 1.07 -6.99 4.85
N ILE A 18 -0.13 -6.71 4.34
CA ILE A 18 -0.92 -5.59 4.81
C ILE A 18 -1.33 -5.76 6.27
N ASN A 19 -1.72 -6.96 6.67
CA ASN A 19 -2.06 -7.22 8.07
C ASN A 19 -0.87 -6.98 8.99
N HIS A 20 0.33 -7.32 8.54
CA HIS A 20 1.54 -7.04 9.28
C HIS A 20 1.75 -5.52 9.43
N TYR A 21 1.59 -4.78 8.33
CA TYR A 21 1.74 -3.32 8.38
C TYR A 21 0.68 -2.64 9.22
N LYS A 22 -0.57 -3.09 9.14
CA LYS A 22 -1.66 -2.54 9.96
C LYS A 22 -1.36 -2.65 11.46
N LYS A 23 -0.70 -3.73 11.85
CA LYS A 23 -0.40 -4.00 13.24
C LYS A 23 0.57 -2.97 13.82
N TYR A 24 1.47 -2.44 13.00
CA TYR A 24 2.53 -1.54 13.46
C TYR A 24 2.42 -0.11 12.93
N SER A 25 1.47 0.16 12.05
CA SER A 25 1.33 1.50 11.48
C SER A 25 0.72 2.48 12.49
N ASN A 26 1.03 3.77 12.30
CA ASN A 26 0.46 4.82 13.11
C ASN A 26 -0.90 5.26 12.54
N GLU A 27 -1.49 6.29 13.16
CA GLU A 27 -2.81 6.78 12.78
C GLU A 27 -2.82 7.54 11.45
N ASN A 28 -1.65 7.78 10.85
CA ASN A 28 -1.55 8.53 9.61
C ASN A 28 -1.87 7.70 8.37
N ILE A 29 -2.20 6.43 8.53
CA ILE A 29 -2.59 5.57 7.42
C ILE A 29 -4.02 5.11 7.59
N GLU A 30 -4.82 5.36 6.56
CA GLU A 30 -6.17 4.80 6.44
C GLU A 30 -6.10 3.68 5.41
N TRP A 31 -6.42 2.46 5.82
CA TRP A 31 -6.34 1.28 4.95
C TRP A 31 -7.67 1.03 4.28
N ILE A 32 -7.68 0.98 2.95
CA ILE A 32 -8.90 0.83 2.16
C ILE A 32 -8.77 -0.41 1.27
N ASP A 33 -9.66 -1.38 1.51
CA ASP A 33 -9.74 -2.57 0.68
C ASP A 33 -10.46 -2.23 -0.62
N VAL A 34 -9.82 -2.51 -1.76
CA VAL A 34 -10.39 -2.19 -3.07
C VAL A 34 -11.33 -3.26 -3.59
N THR A 35 -11.43 -4.41 -2.92
CA THR A 35 -12.26 -5.52 -3.36
C THR A 35 -13.73 -5.13 -3.30
N ASN A 36 -14.40 -5.15 -4.48
CA ASN A 36 -15.81 -4.77 -4.60
C ASN A 36 -16.11 -3.38 -4.03
N ASN A 37 -15.19 -2.45 -4.20
CA ASN A 37 -15.29 -1.10 -3.64
C ASN A 37 -15.34 -0.05 -4.76
N GLU A 38 -16.55 0.31 -5.18
CA GLU A 38 -16.74 1.30 -6.24
C GLU A 38 -16.30 2.70 -5.81
N GLU A 39 -16.42 3.00 -4.54
CA GLU A 39 -15.98 4.29 -4.00
C GLU A 39 -14.49 4.48 -4.19
N ALA A 40 -13.71 3.42 -3.98
CA ALA A 40 -12.27 3.46 -4.21
C ALA A 40 -11.95 3.76 -5.68
N GLN A 41 -12.73 3.21 -6.60
CA GLN A 41 -12.55 3.50 -8.02
C GLN A 41 -12.83 4.96 -8.33
N GLN A 42 -13.85 5.53 -7.73
CA GLN A 42 -14.20 6.93 -7.93
C GLN A 42 -13.14 7.87 -7.34
N ILE A 43 -12.69 7.57 -6.14
CA ILE A 43 -11.70 8.41 -5.45
C ILE A 43 -10.37 8.43 -6.20
N THR A 44 -9.93 7.29 -6.70
CA THR A 44 -8.64 7.17 -7.37
C THR A 44 -8.69 7.44 -8.86
N SER A 45 -9.89 7.45 -9.46
CA SER A 45 -10.10 7.52 -10.91
C SER A 45 -9.42 6.35 -11.64
N LYS A 46 -9.28 5.23 -10.95
CA LYS A 46 -8.67 4.00 -11.50
C LYS A 46 -9.72 2.93 -11.65
N SER A 47 -9.54 2.05 -12.64
CA SER A 47 -10.43 0.92 -12.82
C SER A 47 -10.21 -0.11 -11.72
N TYR A 48 -11.19 -1.00 -11.57
CA TYR A 48 -11.09 -2.09 -10.61
C TYR A 48 -9.84 -2.95 -10.87
N GLU A 49 -9.58 -3.29 -12.14
CA GLU A 49 -8.40 -4.06 -12.52
C GLU A 49 -7.10 -3.37 -12.13
N GLN A 50 -7.02 -2.06 -12.36
CA GLN A 50 -5.82 -1.31 -12.01
C GLN A 50 -5.58 -1.33 -10.51
N LEU A 51 -6.66 -1.19 -9.71
CA LEU A 51 -6.55 -1.22 -8.26
C LEU A 51 -6.16 -2.59 -7.74
N LEU A 52 -6.59 -3.67 -8.41
CA LEU A 52 -6.22 -5.02 -8.02
C LEU A 52 -4.76 -5.34 -8.33
N ARG A 53 -4.22 -4.75 -9.38
CA ARG A 53 -2.87 -5.08 -9.85
C ARG A 53 -1.76 -4.40 -9.07
N ARG A 54 -2.03 -3.21 -8.53
CA ARG A 54 -1.01 -2.42 -7.84
C ARG A 54 -1.59 -1.78 -6.61
N MET A 55 -0.73 -1.56 -5.63
CA MET A 55 -1.11 -0.75 -4.49
C MET A 55 -1.06 0.73 -4.88
N HIS A 56 -1.97 1.47 -4.30
CA HIS A 56 -2.08 2.92 -4.52
C HIS A 56 -2.15 3.62 -3.19
N VAL A 57 -1.68 4.85 -3.14
CA VAL A 57 -1.86 5.70 -1.96
C VAL A 57 -2.20 7.11 -2.42
N ILE A 58 -3.09 7.75 -1.69
CA ILE A 58 -3.33 9.18 -1.87
C ILE A 58 -2.67 9.89 -0.71
N GLN A 59 -1.67 10.70 -1.02
CA GLN A 59 -0.92 11.48 -0.06
C GLN A 59 -0.97 12.95 -0.46
N ASP A 60 -1.52 13.78 0.40
CA ASP A 60 -1.66 15.23 0.16
C ASP A 60 -2.33 15.53 -1.19
N GLY A 61 -3.37 14.76 -1.51
CA GLY A 61 -4.12 14.93 -2.74
C GLY A 61 -3.48 14.32 -3.98
N LYS A 62 -2.31 13.71 -3.84
CA LYS A 62 -1.61 13.08 -4.98
C LYS A 62 -1.78 11.58 -4.93
N LEU A 63 -2.10 11.00 -6.08
CA LEU A 63 -2.18 9.56 -6.24
C LEU A 63 -0.80 9.02 -6.61
N ILE A 64 -0.32 8.07 -5.80
CA ILE A 64 0.98 7.43 -5.99
C ILE A 64 0.74 5.94 -6.13
N GLU A 65 1.45 5.29 -7.03
CA GLU A 65 1.30 3.86 -7.25
C GLU A 65 2.65 3.16 -7.40
N GLY A 66 2.64 1.85 -7.22
CA GLY A 66 3.83 1.03 -7.40
C GLY A 66 4.72 1.01 -6.18
N ALA A 67 6.03 0.89 -6.41
CA ALA A 67 7.00 0.68 -5.35
C ALA A 67 7.08 1.83 -4.34
N GLU A 68 6.79 3.05 -4.77
CA GLU A 68 6.84 4.22 -3.88
C GLU A 68 5.82 4.13 -2.75
N VAL A 69 4.72 3.39 -2.96
CA VAL A 69 3.70 3.19 -1.93
C VAL A 69 4.31 2.56 -0.69
N PHE A 70 5.21 1.59 -0.87
CA PHE A 70 5.84 0.90 0.26
C PHE A 70 6.74 1.85 1.06
N LEU A 71 7.42 2.77 0.40
CA LEU A 71 8.23 3.76 1.11
C LEU A 71 7.37 4.65 2.00
N ILE A 72 6.19 5.02 1.53
CA ILE A 72 5.26 5.83 2.30
C ILE A 72 4.74 5.04 3.50
N ILE A 73 4.38 3.78 3.28
CA ILE A 73 3.91 2.90 4.36
C ILE A 73 5.00 2.76 5.43
N TRP A 74 6.22 2.46 5.03
CA TRP A 74 7.32 2.24 5.98
C TRP A 74 7.67 3.48 6.79
N LYS A 75 7.55 4.66 6.20
CA LYS A 75 7.76 5.91 6.94
C LYS A 75 6.78 6.09 8.08
N ASN A 76 5.61 5.47 7.98
CA ASN A 76 4.55 5.56 8.98
C ASN A 76 4.52 4.35 9.91
N ILE A 77 5.57 3.53 9.89
CA ILE A 77 5.72 2.41 10.82
C ILE A 77 7.00 2.66 11.63
N PRO A 78 6.89 3.10 12.89
CA PRO A 78 8.07 3.48 13.68
C PRO A 78 9.10 2.36 13.82
N LYS A 79 8.65 1.10 13.78
CA LYS A 79 9.51 -0.07 13.86
C LYS A 79 10.41 -0.23 12.64
N TYR A 80 9.99 0.27 11.49
CA TYR A 80 10.68 0.11 10.22
C TYR A 80 11.50 1.36 9.92
N ASN A 81 12.76 1.37 10.33
CA ASN A 81 13.66 2.40 9.82
C ASN A 81 14.38 1.85 8.59
N PHE A 82 15.00 2.73 7.84
CA PHE A 82 15.61 2.37 6.58
C PHE A 82 16.66 1.27 6.71
N LYS A 83 17.41 1.28 7.82
CA LYS A 83 18.48 0.30 8.03
C LYS A 83 17.95 -1.09 8.35
N SER A 84 16.83 -1.17 9.08
CA SER A 84 16.27 -2.45 9.46
C SER A 84 15.49 -3.11 8.35
N ILE A 85 15.08 -2.37 7.33
CA ILE A 85 14.31 -2.90 6.20
C ILE A 85 15.22 -3.55 5.15
N GLN A 86 16.42 -3.01 4.95
CA GLN A 86 17.30 -3.44 3.87
C GLN A 86 17.60 -4.95 3.82
N PRO A 87 17.87 -5.63 4.94
CA PRO A 87 18.10 -7.07 4.88
C PRO A 87 16.83 -7.87 4.63
N HIS A 88 15.66 -7.28 4.81
CA HIS A 88 14.36 -7.96 4.74
C HIS A 88 13.37 -7.18 3.90
N ILE A 89 13.72 -6.97 2.64
CA ILE A 89 12.83 -6.28 1.70
C ILE A 89 11.57 -7.13 1.50
N PRO A 90 10.36 -6.57 1.73
CA PRO A 90 9.13 -7.32 1.53
C PRO A 90 9.00 -7.85 0.11
N ILE A 91 8.41 -9.02 -0.03
CA ILE A 91 8.27 -9.66 -1.33
C ILE A 91 7.50 -8.80 -2.32
N PHE A 92 6.54 -8.01 -1.85
CA PHE A 92 5.77 -7.11 -2.70
C PHE A 92 6.59 -5.99 -3.29
N TYR A 93 7.49 -5.43 -2.51
CA TYR A 93 8.40 -4.41 -3.01
C TYR A 93 9.24 -4.96 -4.16
N ARG A 94 9.72 -6.21 -4.00
CA ARG A 94 10.50 -6.87 -5.04
C ARG A 94 9.68 -7.08 -6.30
N ILE A 95 8.45 -7.56 -6.16
CA ILE A 95 7.56 -7.79 -7.30
C ILE A 95 7.23 -6.48 -8.00
N ALA A 96 6.86 -5.46 -7.23
CA ALA A 96 6.54 -4.15 -7.80
C ALA A 96 7.73 -3.54 -8.51
N HIS A 97 8.93 -3.73 -7.98
CA HIS A 97 10.16 -3.21 -8.58
C HIS A 97 10.49 -3.92 -9.89
N TYR A 98 10.28 -5.22 -9.96
CA TYR A 98 10.55 -5.99 -11.17
C TYR A 98 9.50 -5.81 -12.26
N THR A 99 8.28 -5.47 -11.91
CA THR A 99 7.21 -5.29 -12.89
C THR A 99 7.17 -3.89 -13.48
N HIS A 100 8.03 -3.04 -13.03
CA HIS A 100 8.22 -1.75 -13.64
C HIS A 100 9.07 -1.90 -14.90
#